data_fe4e30c2c0bf19fab9b2a08378608c1c
#
_entry.id   fe4e30c2c0bf19fab9b2a08378608c1c
#
_cell.length_a   1.000
_cell.length_b   1.000
_cell.length_c   1.000
_cell.angle_alpha   90.00
_cell.angle_beta   90.00
_cell.angle_gamma   90.00
#
_symmetry.space_group_name_H-M   'P 1'
#
loop_
_entity.id
_entity.type
_entity.pdbx_description
1 polymer ?
#
loop_
_entity_poly.entity_id
_entity_poly.type
_entity_poly.pdbx_seq_one_letter_code
_entity_poly.pdbx_strand_id
1 'polypeptide(L)'
;MIIKDIYSHNDGEKYINENHKSDYDEIVDAVNSVDISKVLSKVTYEKTKSPLLFSPIELNHQLKNYLSILGWTEKNESKKGFIEPRINFDGEKGFREMDGLKNKVGLEIQ
;
A
#
# COMPACT_ATOMS: atom_id res chain seq x y z
N MET A 1 -0.41 10.20 -8.32
CA MET A 1 -1.60 9.31 -8.33
C MET A 1 -2.63 9.86 -7.37
N ILE A 2 -3.89 9.69 -7.65
CA ILE A 2 -4.97 10.18 -6.80
C ILE A 2 -5.96 9.07 -6.51
N ILE A 3 -6.67 9.18 -5.38
CA ILE A 3 -7.80 8.30 -5.08
C ILE A 3 -8.99 8.80 -5.89
N LYS A 4 -9.54 7.94 -6.74
CA LYS A 4 -10.66 8.27 -7.61
C LYS A 4 -12.00 7.91 -6.99
N ASP A 5 -12.09 6.73 -6.38
CA ASP A 5 -13.30 6.23 -5.76
C ASP A 5 -13.00 5.60 -4.41
N ILE A 6 -13.97 5.71 -3.49
CA ILE A 6 -13.92 5.07 -2.19
C ILE A 6 -15.16 4.20 -2.05
N TYR A 7 -14.96 2.93 -1.72
CA TYR A 7 -16.03 2.01 -1.37
C TYR A 7 -15.96 1.72 0.13
N SER A 8 -17.10 1.85 0.80
CA SER A 8 -17.18 1.62 2.24
C SER A 8 -18.21 0.54 2.56
N HIS A 9 -17.93 -0.25 3.59
CA HIS A 9 -18.79 -1.32 4.08
C HIS A 9 -18.95 -1.19 5.60
N ASN A 10 -20.16 -1.39 6.10
CA ASN A 10 -20.50 -1.31 7.52
C ASN A 10 -20.02 -0.01 8.19
N ASP A 11 -20.23 1.13 7.50
CA ASP A 11 -19.79 2.46 7.97
C ASP A 11 -18.29 2.58 8.26
N GLY A 12 -17.48 1.74 7.60
CA GLY A 12 -16.03 1.73 7.80
C GLY A 12 -15.37 3.06 7.51
N GLU A 13 -15.75 3.74 6.43
CA GLU A 13 -15.22 5.07 6.10
C GLU A 13 -15.51 6.09 7.20
N LYS A 14 -16.75 6.10 7.70
CA LYS A 14 -17.13 6.98 8.80
C LYS A 14 -16.32 6.68 10.06
N TYR A 15 -16.15 5.41 10.41
CA TYR A 15 -15.36 4.99 11.56
C TYR A 15 -13.91 5.44 11.45
N ILE A 16 -13.28 5.23 10.28
CA ILE A 16 -11.90 5.64 10.03
C ILE A 16 -11.75 7.16 10.13
N ASN A 17 -12.66 7.93 9.53
CA ASN A 17 -12.61 9.38 9.58
C ASN A 17 -12.82 9.95 10.99
N GLU A 18 -13.63 9.29 11.81
CA GLU A 18 -13.89 9.75 13.19
C GLU A 18 -12.78 9.34 14.18
N ASN A 19 -12.20 8.15 14.00
CA ASN A 19 -11.29 7.55 14.99
C ASN A 19 -9.85 7.43 14.51
N HIS A 20 -9.59 7.43 13.21
CA HIS A 20 -8.28 7.21 12.62
C HIS A 20 -7.99 8.18 11.48
N LYS A 21 -8.41 9.43 11.63
CA LYS A 21 -8.27 10.45 10.57
C LYS A 21 -6.82 10.67 10.16
N SER A 22 -5.91 10.78 11.12
CA SER A 22 -4.49 10.99 10.82
C SER A 22 -3.88 9.78 10.11
N ASP A 23 -4.28 8.57 10.47
CA ASP A 23 -3.83 7.35 9.80
C ASP A 23 -4.34 7.28 8.36
N TYR A 24 -5.60 7.64 8.15
CA TYR A 24 -6.19 7.73 6.82
C TYR A 24 -5.48 8.77 5.95
N ASP A 25 -5.20 9.94 6.50
CA ASP A 25 -4.49 11.01 5.79
C ASP A 25 -3.08 10.56 5.36
N GLU A 26 -2.39 9.76 6.17
CA GLU A 26 -1.09 9.19 5.81
C GLU A 26 -1.20 8.24 4.61
N ILE A 27 -2.26 7.46 4.54
CA ILE A 27 -2.52 6.56 3.39
C ILE A 27 -2.77 7.41 2.13
N VAL A 28 -3.58 8.46 2.23
CA VAL A 28 -3.84 9.37 1.12
C VAL A 28 -2.55 10.03 0.65
N ASP A 29 -1.71 10.48 1.58
CA ASP A 29 -0.42 11.07 1.26
C ASP A 29 0.50 10.07 0.55
N ALA A 30 0.50 8.82 0.97
CA ALA A 30 1.26 7.76 0.31
C ALA A 30 0.80 7.56 -1.14
N VAL A 31 -0.51 7.53 -1.38
CA VAL A 31 -1.07 7.42 -2.72
C VAL A 31 -0.66 8.63 -3.58
N ASN A 32 -0.77 9.83 -3.03
CA ASN A 32 -0.42 11.05 -3.75
C ASN A 32 1.09 11.16 -4.04
N SER A 33 1.93 10.47 -3.27
CA SER A 33 3.38 10.49 -3.45
C SER A 33 3.87 9.64 -4.61
N VAL A 34 3.02 8.77 -5.16
CA VAL A 34 3.42 7.85 -6.24
C VAL A 34 3.77 8.62 -7.51
N ASP A 35 4.96 8.36 -8.02
CA ASP A 35 5.41 8.89 -9.30
C ASP A 35 4.90 8.00 -10.44
N ILE A 36 3.85 8.46 -11.08
CA ILE A 36 3.18 7.75 -12.18
C ILE A 36 4.13 7.46 -13.34
N SER A 37 5.07 8.37 -13.61
CA SER A 37 6.00 8.20 -14.73
C SER A 37 6.89 6.97 -14.57
N LYS A 38 7.17 6.55 -13.33
CA LYS A 38 7.94 5.34 -13.03
C LYS A 38 7.07 4.07 -13.01
N VAL A 39 5.80 4.23 -12.68
CA VAL A 39 4.84 3.10 -12.65
C VAL A 39 4.44 2.70 -14.08
N LEU A 40 4.27 3.69 -14.95
CA LEU A 40 3.95 3.47 -16.37
C LEU A 40 5.25 3.36 -17.15
N SER A 41 5.62 2.15 -17.55
CA SER A 41 6.83 1.90 -18.33
C SER A 41 6.48 1.48 -19.75
N LYS A 42 7.34 1.89 -20.71
CA LYS A 42 7.23 1.43 -22.09
C LYS A 42 7.64 -0.03 -22.18
N VAL A 43 6.82 -0.82 -22.86
CA VAL A 43 7.20 -2.17 -23.23
C VAL A 43 8.17 -2.10 -24.42
N THR A 44 9.35 -2.65 -24.24
CA THR A 44 10.40 -2.66 -25.26
C THR A 44 10.29 -3.83 -26.22
N TYR A 45 9.20 -4.60 -26.20
CA TYR A 45 9.01 -5.68 -27.15
C TYR A 45 8.53 -5.14 -28.49
N GLU A 46 9.30 -5.39 -29.52
CA GLU A 46 9.11 -4.87 -30.88
C GLU A 46 7.75 -5.14 -31.52
N LYS A 47 6.98 -6.08 -30.96
CA LYS A 47 5.71 -6.51 -31.57
C LYS A 47 4.46 -5.94 -30.91
N THR A 48 4.59 -5.20 -29.83
CA THR A 48 3.42 -4.60 -29.17
C THR A 48 3.43 -3.10 -29.35
N LYS A 49 2.42 -2.62 -30.05
CA LYS A 49 2.19 -1.19 -30.21
C LYS A 49 1.56 -0.53 -28.97
N SER A 50 1.50 -1.23 -27.84
CA SER A 50 1.01 -0.67 -26.61
C SER A 50 2.12 0.13 -25.94
N PRO A 51 2.02 1.47 -25.90
CA PRO A 51 3.17 2.29 -25.54
C PRO A 51 3.50 2.28 -24.04
N LEU A 52 2.54 1.95 -23.18
CA LEU A 52 2.73 2.01 -21.73
C LEU A 52 2.06 0.84 -21.05
N LEU A 53 2.80 0.18 -20.14
CA LEU A 53 2.26 -0.83 -19.25
C LEU A 53 2.35 -0.37 -17.80
N PHE A 54 1.35 -0.76 -17.04
CA PHE A 54 1.32 -0.57 -15.60
C PHE A 54 2.25 -1.59 -14.92
N SER A 55 3.10 -1.12 -14.01
CA SER A 55 3.98 -1.98 -13.21
C SER A 55 3.48 -2.09 -11.77
N PRO A 56 2.83 -3.20 -11.39
CA PRO A 56 2.39 -3.41 -10.01
C PRO A 56 3.57 -3.45 -9.03
N ILE A 57 4.70 -3.98 -9.46
CA ILE A 57 5.91 -4.07 -8.63
C ILE A 57 6.41 -2.68 -8.26
N GLU A 58 6.51 -1.79 -9.23
CA GLU A 58 6.97 -0.41 -8.99
C GLU A 58 5.97 0.38 -8.13
N LEU A 59 4.68 0.22 -8.40
CA LEU A 59 3.64 0.85 -7.59
C LEU A 59 3.73 0.40 -6.12
N ASN A 60 3.80 -0.91 -5.88
CA ASN A 60 3.91 -1.46 -4.54
C ASN A 60 5.19 -1.00 -3.85
N HIS A 61 6.29 -0.95 -4.58
CA HIS A 61 7.56 -0.49 -4.04
C HIS A 61 7.48 0.98 -3.58
N GLN A 62 6.91 1.85 -4.38
CA GLN A 62 6.77 3.26 -4.02
C GLN A 62 5.84 3.45 -2.82
N LEU A 63 4.68 2.78 -2.81
CA LEU A 63 3.74 2.86 -1.70
C LEU A 63 4.36 2.34 -0.41
N LYS A 64 4.96 1.15 -0.43
CA LYS A 64 5.57 0.57 0.76
C LYS A 64 6.76 1.35 1.25
N ASN A 65 7.55 1.92 0.36
CA ASN A 65 8.68 2.76 0.75
C ASN A 65 8.20 4.00 1.51
N TYR A 66 7.19 4.68 1.02
CA TYR A 66 6.60 5.83 1.71
C TYR A 66 5.98 5.44 3.04
N LEU A 67 5.20 4.36 3.05
CA LEU A 67 4.53 3.86 4.24
C LEU A 67 5.52 3.38 5.31
N SER A 68 6.70 2.87 4.92
CA SER A 68 7.74 2.46 5.87
C SER A 68 8.32 3.66 6.64
N ILE A 69 8.43 4.80 5.98
CA ILE A 69 8.88 6.04 6.61
C ILE A 69 7.89 6.49 7.70
N LEU A 70 6.60 6.24 7.47
CA LEU A 70 5.52 6.60 8.39
C LEU A 70 5.21 5.53 9.45
N GLY A 71 5.90 4.40 9.42
CA GLY A 71 5.74 3.35 10.44
C GLY A 71 4.68 2.29 10.15
N TRP A 72 4.16 2.22 8.93
CA TRP A 72 3.15 1.22 8.54
C TRP A 72 3.74 -0.15 8.23
N THR A 73 4.96 -0.17 7.77
CA THR A 73 5.71 -1.39 7.48
C THR A 73 7.18 -1.14 7.76
N GLU A 74 7.99 -2.18 7.73
CA GLU A 74 9.41 -2.08 8.04
C GLU A 74 10.24 -2.45 6.80
N LYS A 75 11.27 -1.65 6.52
CA LYS A 75 12.18 -1.90 5.43
C LYS A 75 13.17 -3.01 5.81
N ASN A 76 13.31 -4.00 4.94
CA ASN A 76 14.31 -5.05 5.11
C ASN A 76 15.56 -4.71 4.29
N GLU A 77 16.55 -4.14 4.94
CA GLU A 77 17.75 -3.65 4.28
C GLU A 77 18.62 -4.77 3.70
N SER A 78 18.57 -5.97 4.30
CA SER A 78 19.38 -7.09 3.84
C SER A 78 18.85 -7.76 2.57
N LYS A 79 17.54 -7.66 2.29
CA LYS A 79 16.86 -8.34 1.17
C LYS A 79 16.21 -7.41 0.17
N LYS A 80 16.43 -6.10 0.25
CA LYS A 80 15.82 -5.07 -0.62
C LYS A 80 14.28 -5.16 -0.68
N GLY A 81 13.66 -5.48 0.45
CA GLY A 81 12.21 -5.64 0.53
C GLY A 81 11.66 -5.01 1.81
N PHE A 82 10.52 -5.53 2.22
CA PHE A 82 9.82 -5.05 3.41
C PHE A 82 9.48 -6.23 4.31
N ILE A 83 9.49 -5.97 5.61
CA ILE A 83 9.01 -6.92 6.61
C ILE A 83 7.53 -6.61 6.83
N GLU A 84 6.66 -7.48 6.35
CA GLU A 84 5.23 -7.29 6.47
C GLU A 84 4.79 -7.49 7.92
N PRO A 85 3.98 -6.58 8.48
CA PRO A 85 3.46 -6.74 9.83
C PRO A 85 2.50 -7.92 9.91
N ARG A 86 2.45 -8.55 11.10
CA ARG A 86 1.65 -9.74 11.35
C ARG A 86 0.66 -9.49 12.47
N ILE A 87 -0.53 -10.04 12.31
CA ILE A 87 -1.50 -10.18 13.39
C ILE A 87 -1.60 -11.66 13.74
N ASN A 88 -1.36 -11.98 15.01
CA ASN A 88 -1.53 -13.33 15.53
C ASN A 88 -2.95 -13.48 16.08
N PHE A 89 -3.57 -14.60 15.77
CA PHE A 89 -4.90 -14.92 16.29
C PHE A 89 -4.77 -15.60 17.66
N ASP A 90 -5.42 -15.02 18.67
CA ASP A 90 -5.42 -15.56 20.03
C ASP A 90 -5.97 -16.99 20.06
N GLY A 91 -5.20 -17.91 20.64
CA GLY A 91 -5.61 -19.31 20.80
C GLY A 91 -5.56 -20.14 19.53
N GLU A 92 -5.17 -19.59 18.41
CA GLU A 92 -5.02 -20.30 17.14
C GLU A 92 -3.58 -20.31 16.67
N LYS A 93 -3.19 -21.41 16.02
CA LYS A 93 -1.87 -21.51 15.38
C LYS A 93 -1.90 -20.82 14.01
N GLY A 94 -2.02 -19.50 14.00
CA GLY A 94 -2.08 -18.79 12.75
C GLY A 94 -1.74 -17.32 12.90
N PHE A 95 -1.37 -16.73 11.79
CA PHE A 95 -1.13 -15.31 11.69
C PHE A 95 -1.60 -14.82 10.33
N ARG A 96 -1.84 -13.53 10.23
CA ARG A 96 -2.10 -12.86 8.97
C ARG A 96 -1.06 -11.78 8.75
N GLU A 97 -0.43 -11.81 7.59
CA GLU A 97 0.45 -10.74 7.15
C GLU A 97 -0.33 -9.68 6.39
N MET A 98 0.08 -8.43 6.53
CA MET A 98 -0.54 -7.28 5.88
C MET A 98 0.53 -6.43 5.22
N ASP A 99 0.12 -5.63 4.25
CA ASP A 99 1.03 -4.68 3.62
C ASP A 99 1.40 -3.52 4.55
N GLY A 100 0.51 -3.18 5.45
CA GLY A 100 0.78 -2.19 6.49
C GLY A 100 -0.13 -2.38 7.69
N LEU A 101 0.36 -1.96 8.86
CA LEU A 101 -0.40 -1.96 10.11
C LEU A 101 0.08 -0.82 10.99
N LYS A 102 -0.84 0.02 11.42
CA LYS A 102 -0.55 1.14 12.30
C LYS A 102 -1.79 1.52 13.11
N ASN A 103 -1.62 1.71 14.42
CA ASN A 103 -2.72 2.10 15.32
C ASN A 103 -3.97 1.21 15.16
N LYS A 104 -3.77 -0.10 14.99
CA LYS A 104 -4.83 -1.09 14.77
C LYS A 104 -5.55 -0.95 13.42
N VAL A 105 -5.04 -0.16 12.51
CA VAL A 105 -5.55 -0.06 11.14
C VAL A 105 -4.68 -0.94 10.25
N GLY A 106 -5.30 -1.92 9.60
CA GLY A 106 -4.64 -2.80 8.63
C GLY A 106 -4.79 -2.28 7.21
N LEU A 107 -3.75 -2.42 6.41
CA LEU A 107 -3.72 -1.98 5.02
C LEU A 107 -3.31 -3.12 4.11
N GLU A 108 -4.07 -3.32 3.05
CA GLU A 108 -3.75 -4.23 1.95
C GLU A 108 -3.68 -3.45 0.64
N ILE A 109 -2.66 -3.72 -0.15
CA ILE A 109 -2.48 -3.13 -1.48
C ILE A 109 -2.76 -4.22 -2.51
N GLN A 110 -3.72 -3.98 -3.34
CA GLN A 110 -4.12 -4.95 -4.36
C GLN A 110 -3.95 -4.40 -5.77
#